data_9f7699b179b18b147f5e6529c1ca0681
#
_entry.id   9f7699b179b18b147f5e6529c1ca0681
#
_cell.length_a   1.000
_cell.length_b   1.000
_cell.length_c   1.000
_cell.angle_alpha   90.00
_cell.angle_beta   90.00
_cell.angle_gamma   90.00
#
_symmetry.space_group_name_H-M   'P 1'
#
loop_
_entity.id
_entity.type
_entity.pdbx_description
1 polymer ?
#
loop_
_entity_poly.entity_id
_entity_poly.type
_entity_poly.pdbx_seq_one_letter_code
_entity_poly.pdbx_strand_id
1 'polypeptide(L)'
;MHAMTFAHRILGFAAGALLLAGCGGGNAIAPGQTSLLPPGIARGAHTNRAESWMAPEATGEDLLYVSDADGVVDVFSYPAGKLVGVLKGFASPAGLCSDPDGNVFVTDINNLNVLKYKHGGKKPIQTLVDFGHYPFGCAVDPGTKNLAVANYASTLSFGPGSVSVFVGGKGEPHSYEDQTFNAYFFCGYDSQGNLFVDGADYGSYHTQFAELAKNSSTLTNITLNQTIGYPGGVQWDGKYMAVQDAYTHTIYRFSFSGSSGTSMGAVHIKGDESGLLAQFWIDGKTVVLPYGTQARAVHSVGFWPYTKGGNHSQSFTVAHATELVGVTVSLAKK
;
A
#
# COMPACT_ATOMS: atom_id res chain seq x y z
N MET A 1 -5.09 70.40 20.92
CA MET A 1 -3.76 71.06 20.89
C MET A 1 -2.75 70.08 20.41
N HIS A 2 -2.03 70.45 19.33
CA HIS A 2 -0.85 69.84 18.70
C HIS A 2 -1.05 68.44 18.06
N ALA A 3 -1.27 68.29 16.85
CA ALA A 3 -0.73 68.44 15.48
C ALA A 3 0.78 68.34 15.33
N MET A 4 1.21 67.34 14.51
CA MET A 4 2.38 67.36 13.61
C MET A 4 2.51 65.95 13.01
N THR A 5 2.15 65.70 11.79
CA THR A 5 2.61 66.00 10.42
C THR A 5 4.00 65.52 10.02
N PHE A 6 4.02 64.80 8.87
CA PHE A 6 5.11 64.55 7.86
C PHE A 6 6.07 63.36 8.16
N ALA A 7 6.47 62.56 7.19
CA ALA A 7 6.70 62.80 5.76
C ALA A 7 6.74 61.49 4.96
N HIS A 8 6.28 61.62 3.72
CA HIS A 8 6.52 60.69 2.58
C HIS A 8 8.00 60.63 2.19
N ARG A 9 8.49 59.46 1.86
CA ARG A 9 9.54 59.31 0.83
C ARG A 9 9.25 58.08 -0.05
N ILE A 10 8.99 58.41 -1.30
CA ILE A 10 8.99 57.55 -2.49
C ILE A 10 10.42 57.57 -3.02
N LEU A 11 10.95 56.37 -3.36
CA LEU A 11 12.05 56.11 -4.31
C LEU A 11 12.15 54.56 -4.35
N GLY A 12 12.25 53.83 -5.43
CA GLY A 12 12.52 54.07 -6.82
C GLY A 12 12.62 52.69 -7.44
N PHE A 13 12.05 52.50 -8.60
CA PHE A 13 12.09 51.28 -9.40
C PHE A 13 13.54 50.91 -9.78
N ALA A 14 13.92 49.64 -9.56
CA ALA A 14 14.98 49.00 -10.32
C ALA A 14 14.47 47.62 -10.77
N ALA A 15 14.19 47.53 -12.06
CA ALA A 15 13.93 46.27 -12.75
C ALA A 15 15.23 45.47 -12.86
N GLY A 16 15.29 44.35 -12.14
CA GLY A 16 16.34 43.34 -12.29
C GLY A 16 15.72 42.07 -12.83
N ALA A 17 15.98 41.80 -14.10
CA ALA A 17 15.65 40.48 -14.70
C ALA A 17 16.53 39.42 -14.06
N LEU A 18 15.95 38.54 -13.28
CA LEU A 18 16.61 37.32 -12.77
C LEU A 18 16.18 36.13 -13.61
N LEU A 19 17.15 35.59 -14.30
CA LEU A 19 17.13 34.32 -15.02
C LEU A 19 16.69 33.21 -14.05
N LEU A 20 15.58 32.56 -14.37
CA LEU A 20 15.13 31.31 -13.73
C LEU A 20 16.06 30.19 -14.16
N ALA A 21 17.09 29.94 -13.40
CA ALA A 21 17.76 28.65 -13.39
C ALA A 21 16.89 27.69 -12.56
N GLY A 22 16.16 26.79 -13.23
CA GLY A 22 15.39 25.76 -12.60
C GLY A 22 16.30 24.72 -11.93
N CYS A 23 16.56 24.90 -10.64
CA CYS A 23 17.00 23.80 -9.78
C CYS A 23 15.74 23.24 -9.13
N GLY A 24 15.45 21.97 -9.41
CA GLY A 24 14.42 21.20 -8.74
C GLY A 24 14.66 21.20 -7.24
N GLY A 25 13.93 22.04 -6.53
CA GLY A 25 13.92 22.06 -5.08
C GLY A 25 13.13 20.88 -4.56
N GLY A 26 13.81 19.79 -4.23
CA GLY A 26 13.23 18.80 -3.34
C GLY A 26 12.91 19.48 -2.02
N ASN A 27 11.65 19.41 -1.59
CA ASN A 27 11.23 19.89 -0.29
C ASN A 27 12.10 19.22 0.78
N ALA A 28 12.94 19.99 1.44
CA ALA A 28 13.70 19.53 2.58
C ALA A 28 12.72 19.20 3.71
N ILE A 29 12.49 17.93 3.95
CA ILE A 29 11.69 17.44 5.06
C ILE A 29 12.47 17.71 6.34
N ALA A 30 11.83 18.36 7.33
CA ALA A 30 12.43 18.61 8.62
C ALA A 30 12.86 17.29 9.29
N PRO A 31 13.96 17.26 10.06
CA PRO A 31 14.40 16.06 10.75
C PRO A 31 13.28 15.55 11.69
N GLY A 32 12.78 14.35 11.45
CA GLY A 32 11.72 13.72 12.24
C GLY A 32 10.37 13.57 11.51
N GLN A 33 10.15 14.18 10.35
CA GLN A 33 8.96 13.90 9.53
C GLN A 33 9.27 12.75 8.56
N THR A 34 8.61 11.62 8.76
CA THR A 34 8.54 10.55 7.76
C THR A 34 7.78 11.08 6.54
N SER A 35 8.37 10.93 5.35
CA SER A 35 7.64 11.22 4.12
C SER A 35 6.46 10.25 4.02
N LEU A 36 5.24 10.80 4.00
CA LEU A 36 4.02 10.02 3.75
C LEU A 36 3.79 9.74 2.25
N LEU A 37 4.71 10.19 1.39
CA LEU A 37 4.61 9.83 -0.02
C LEU A 37 4.85 8.33 -0.18
N PRO A 38 3.91 7.60 -0.78
CA PRO A 38 4.12 6.19 -1.08
C PRO A 38 5.39 5.99 -1.90
N PRO A 39 6.05 4.84 -1.72
CA PRO A 39 7.14 4.43 -2.58
C PRO A 39 6.74 4.55 -4.06
N GLY A 40 7.62 5.05 -4.89
CA GLY A 40 7.43 5.15 -6.34
C GLY A 40 6.73 6.41 -6.86
N ILE A 41 5.94 7.16 -6.09
CA ILE A 41 5.34 8.43 -6.59
C ILE A 41 6.41 9.50 -6.86
N ALA A 42 7.48 9.53 -6.07
CA ALA A 42 8.56 10.50 -6.22
C ALA A 42 9.64 10.06 -7.21
N ARG A 43 9.62 8.82 -7.71
CA ARG A 43 10.62 8.28 -8.64
C ARG A 43 10.07 8.28 -10.05
N GLY A 44 10.85 8.79 -11.00
CA GLY A 44 10.52 8.71 -12.43
C GLY A 44 10.42 7.23 -12.86
N ALA A 45 9.40 6.90 -13.64
CA ALA A 45 9.17 5.55 -14.13
C ALA A 45 10.39 5.04 -14.92
N HIS A 46 11.08 4.04 -14.40
CA HIS A 46 12.04 3.25 -15.15
C HIS A 46 11.30 2.10 -15.82
N THR A 47 10.86 2.30 -17.08
CA THR A 47 10.28 1.21 -17.87
C THR A 47 11.38 0.19 -18.21
N ASN A 48 11.48 -0.86 -17.40
CA ASN A 48 12.35 -1.98 -17.71
C ASN A 48 11.73 -2.76 -18.89
N ARG A 49 12.27 -2.58 -20.10
CA ARG A 49 11.78 -3.17 -21.34
C ARG A 49 12.04 -4.68 -21.49
N ALA A 50 12.71 -5.32 -20.52
CA ALA A 50 12.91 -6.76 -20.57
C ALA A 50 11.56 -7.49 -20.43
N GLU A 51 11.41 -8.63 -21.11
CA GLU A 51 10.17 -9.41 -21.05
C GLU A 51 9.98 -10.10 -19.68
N SER A 52 8.70 -10.23 -19.28
CA SER A 52 8.31 -11.07 -18.15
C SER A 52 8.64 -12.54 -18.44
N TRP A 53 9.11 -13.26 -17.44
CA TRP A 53 9.35 -14.70 -17.53
C TRP A 53 8.77 -15.45 -16.34
N MET A 54 8.51 -16.74 -16.52
CA MET A 54 8.01 -17.62 -15.48
C MET A 54 8.53 -19.03 -15.75
N ALA A 55 9.04 -19.68 -14.71
CA ALA A 55 9.48 -21.07 -14.81
C ALA A 55 8.29 -22.00 -15.05
N PRO A 56 8.45 -23.08 -15.82
CA PRO A 56 7.34 -23.99 -16.13
C PRO A 56 6.68 -24.60 -14.87
N GLU A 57 7.45 -24.87 -13.83
CA GLU A 57 6.98 -25.44 -12.56
C GLU A 57 6.09 -24.50 -11.76
N ALA A 58 6.19 -23.19 -11.96
CA ALA A 58 5.47 -22.17 -11.20
C ALA A 58 3.93 -22.31 -11.25
N THR A 59 3.40 -22.93 -12.30
CA THR A 59 1.93 -23.12 -12.40
C THR A 59 1.40 -24.23 -11.49
N GLY A 60 2.25 -25.08 -10.94
CA GLY A 60 1.90 -26.20 -10.07
C GLY A 60 2.30 -26.01 -8.61
N GLU A 61 2.98 -24.94 -8.27
CA GLU A 61 3.45 -24.63 -6.93
C GLU A 61 2.71 -23.42 -6.34
N ASP A 62 2.57 -23.36 -5.02
CA ASP A 62 2.13 -22.13 -4.38
C ASP A 62 3.18 -21.03 -4.58
N LEU A 63 2.74 -19.81 -4.86
CA LEU A 63 3.61 -18.71 -5.26
C LEU A 63 3.49 -17.52 -4.32
N LEU A 64 4.62 -16.90 -4.04
CA LEU A 64 4.73 -15.59 -3.37
C LEU A 64 5.11 -14.54 -4.39
N TYR A 65 4.26 -13.55 -4.58
CA TYR A 65 4.52 -12.37 -5.40
C TYR A 65 4.99 -11.23 -4.52
N VAL A 66 6.02 -10.52 -4.96
CA VAL A 66 6.66 -9.41 -4.23
C VAL A 66 6.85 -8.24 -5.17
N SER A 67 6.22 -7.11 -4.90
CA SER A 67 6.38 -5.90 -5.70
C SER A 67 7.59 -5.08 -5.27
N ASP A 68 8.34 -4.60 -6.25
CA ASP A 68 9.39 -3.59 -6.10
C ASP A 68 8.96 -2.32 -6.85
N ALA A 69 8.89 -1.19 -6.14
CA ALA A 69 8.48 0.11 -6.69
C ALA A 69 9.24 0.53 -7.96
N ASP A 70 10.38 -0.09 -8.26
CA ASP A 70 11.20 0.17 -9.46
C ASP A 70 10.73 -0.60 -10.71
N GLY A 71 9.48 -1.06 -10.73
CA GLY A 71 8.81 -1.51 -11.95
C GLY A 71 8.81 -3.01 -12.18
N VAL A 72 9.05 -3.83 -11.16
CA VAL A 72 9.02 -5.28 -11.26
C VAL A 72 8.17 -5.93 -10.15
N VAL A 73 7.68 -7.13 -10.42
CA VAL A 73 7.11 -8.04 -9.42
C VAL A 73 7.87 -9.35 -9.50
N ASP A 74 8.64 -9.66 -8.47
CA ASP A 74 9.33 -10.93 -8.35
C ASP A 74 8.37 -12.03 -7.89
N VAL A 75 8.54 -13.24 -8.42
CA VAL A 75 7.70 -14.39 -8.09
C VAL A 75 8.56 -15.51 -7.56
N PHE A 76 8.27 -15.94 -6.36
CA PHE A 76 8.99 -17.00 -5.66
C PHE A 76 8.10 -18.20 -5.42
N SER A 77 8.68 -19.41 -5.36
CA SER A 77 7.99 -20.58 -4.82
C SER A 77 7.67 -20.36 -3.34
N TYR A 78 6.46 -20.70 -2.91
CA TYR A 78 6.03 -20.53 -1.53
C TYR A 78 5.89 -21.87 -0.82
N PRO A 79 6.40 -22.05 0.41
CA PRO A 79 7.17 -21.08 1.21
C PRO A 79 8.68 -21.11 0.97
N ALA A 80 9.18 -21.83 -0.03
CA ALA A 80 10.61 -22.11 -0.20
C ALA A 80 11.47 -20.87 -0.54
N GLY A 81 10.88 -19.80 -1.12
CA GLY A 81 11.59 -18.56 -1.44
C GLY A 81 12.56 -18.67 -2.63
N LYS A 82 12.39 -19.67 -3.51
CA LYS A 82 13.16 -19.78 -4.75
C LYS A 82 12.55 -18.89 -5.82
N LEU A 83 13.33 -18.01 -6.45
CA LEU A 83 12.87 -17.18 -7.57
C LEU A 83 12.46 -18.07 -8.76
N VAL A 84 11.20 -17.98 -9.17
CA VAL A 84 10.60 -18.77 -10.26
C VAL A 84 9.99 -17.90 -11.35
N GLY A 85 10.02 -16.58 -11.20
CA GLY A 85 9.51 -15.67 -12.23
C GLY A 85 9.75 -14.21 -11.90
N VAL A 86 9.61 -13.36 -12.93
CA VAL A 86 9.63 -11.90 -12.80
C VAL A 86 8.61 -11.33 -13.77
N LEU A 87 7.68 -10.52 -13.28
CA LEU A 87 6.77 -9.74 -14.09
C LEU A 87 7.34 -8.33 -14.24
N LYS A 88 7.26 -7.79 -15.43
CA LYS A 88 7.85 -6.50 -15.82
C LYS A 88 6.85 -5.64 -16.58
N GLY A 89 7.20 -4.37 -16.76
CA GLY A 89 6.39 -3.44 -17.53
C GLY A 89 5.45 -2.59 -16.69
N PHE A 90 5.64 -2.58 -15.37
CA PHE A 90 4.98 -1.66 -14.46
C PHE A 90 5.73 -0.32 -14.42
N ALA A 91 5.01 0.75 -14.12
CA ALA A 91 5.63 2.05 -13.85
C ALA A 91 6.03 2.19 -12.37
N SER A 92 5.19 1.71 -11.46
CA SER A 92 5.46 1.66 -10.02
C SER A 92 4.49 0.69 -9.34
N PRO A 93 4.76 -0.63 -9.35
CA PRO A 93 3.89 -1.59 -8.71
C PRO A 93 3.97 -1.45 -7.18
N ALA A 94 2.82 -1.53 -6.49
CA ALA A 94 2.72 -1.35 -5.06
C ALA A 94 2.01 -2.53 -4.39
N GLY A 95 0.75 -2.36 -3.99
CA GLY A 95 0.00 -3.40 -3.31
C GLY A 95 -0.30 -4.60 -4.20
N LEU A 96 -0.37 -5.76 -3.57
CA LEU A 96 -0.68 -7.03 -4.21
C LEU A 96 -1.83 -7.71 -3.46
N CYS A 97 -2.75 -8.31 -4.19
CA CYS A 97 -3.76 -9.18 -3.59
C CYS A 97 -4.10 -10.35 -4.51
N SER A 98 -4.61 -11.44 -3.94
CA SER A 98 -5.00 -12.62 -4.69
C SER A 98 -6.46 -12.98 -4.45
N ASP A 99 -7.10 -13.55 -5.47
CA ASP A 99 -8.47 -14.07 -5.34
C ASP A 99 -8.45 -15.58 -5.00
N PRO A 100 -9.59 -16.16 -4.58
CA PRO A 100 -9.68 -17.60 -4.29
C PRO A 100 -9.40 -18.51 -5.50
N ASP A 101 -9.41 -17.95 -6.71
CA ASP A 101 -9.04 -18.68 -7.92
C ASP A 101 -7.52 -18.71 -8.16
N GLY A 102 -6.73 -18.06 -7.31
CA GLY A 102 -5.29 -17.90 -7.43
C GLY A 102 -4.86 -16.79 -8.37
N ASN A 103 -5.79 -15.98 -8.92
CA ASN A 103 -5.37 -14.83 -9.71
C ASN A 103 -4.76 -13.76 -8.81
N VAL A 104 -3.78 -13.05 -9.33
CA VAL A 104 -3.07 -11.98 -8.61
C VAL A 104 -3.39 -10.64 -9.26
N PHE A 105 -3.68 -9.67 -8.41
CA PHE A 105 -3.87 -8.28 -8.80
C PHE A 105 -2.66 -7.47 -8.33
N VAL A 106 -2.17 -6.61 -9.20
CA VAL A 106 -1.03 -5.72 -8.97
C VAL A 106 -1.48 -4.30 -9.19
N THR A 107 -1.45 -3.46 -8.17
CA THR A 107 -1.67 -2.02 -8.35
C THR A 107 -0.43 -1.40 -8.97
N ASP A 108 -0.62 -0.55 -9.96
CA ASP A 108 0.46 0.19 -10.63
C ASP A 108 0.19 1.69 -10.52
N ILE A 109 0.82 2.31 -9.54
CA ILE A 109 0.54 3.68 -9.09
C ILE A 109 0.60 4.66 -10.26
N ASN A 110 1.72 4.66 -10.99
CA ASN A 110 1.98 5.67 -12.01
C ASN A 110 1.27 5.39 -13.35
N ASN A 111 0.80 4.16 -13.56
CA ASN A 111 -0.06 3.82 -14.68
C ASN A 111 -1.57 3.95 -14.36
N LEU A 112 -1.93 4.31 -13.12
CA LEU A 112 -3.32 4.51 -12.66
C LEU A 112 -4.22 3.31 -12.95
N ASN A 113 -3.71 2.09 -12.72
CA ASN A 113 -4.44 0.88 -13.04
C ASN A 113 -4.08 -0.28 -12.11
N VAL A 114 -4.86 -1.35 -12.22
CA VAL A 114 -4.60 -2.63 -11.58
C VAL A 114 -4.53 -3.71 -12.65
N LEU A 115 -3.46 -4.47 -12.67
CA LEU A 115 -3.27 -5.55 -13.62
C LEU A 115 -3.58 -6.90 -12.96
N LYS A 116 -4.43 -7.69 -13.61
CA LYS A 116 -4.78 -9.05 -13.16
C LYS A 116 -4.00 -10.09 -13.92
N TYR A 117 -3.37 -11.01 -13.20
CA TYR A 117 -2.63 -12.16 -13.75
C TYR A 117 -3.26 -13.47 -13.29
N LYS A 118 -3.19 -14.51 -14.14
CA LYS A 118 -3.45 -15.88 -13.68
C LYS A 118 -2.31 -16.33 -12.77
N HIS A 119 -2.59 -17.28 -11.90
CA HIS A 119 -1.58 -18.01 -11.13
C HIS A 119 -0.44 -18.48 -12.04
N GLY A 120 0.80 -18.14 -11.73
CA GLY A 120 1.98 -18.47 -12.55
C GLY A 120 1.98 -17.88 -13.97
N GLY A 121 1.06 -16.98 -14.28
CA GLY A 121 0.98 -16.31 -15.59
C GLY A 121 1.96 -15.16 -15.73
N LYS A 122 2.51 -14.95 -16.94
CA LYS A 122 3.48 -13.89 -17.23
C LYS A 122 2.92 -12.73 -18.05
N LYS A 123 1.63 -12.79 -18.42
CA LYS A 123 0.92 -11.70 -19.13
C LYS A 123 -0.35 -11.36 -18.37
N PRO A 124 -0.71 -10.09 -18.26
CA PRO A 124 -1.97 -9.70 -17.66
C PRO A 124 -3.13 -10.27 -18.50
N ILE A 125 -4.15 -10.75 -17.82
CA ILE A 125 -5.41 -11.22 -18.44
C ILE A 125 -6.48 -10.14 -18.40
N GLN A 126 -6.26 -9.08 -17.63
CA GLN A 126 -7.15 -7.93 -17.51
C GLN A 126 -6.37 -6.73 -16.99
N THR A 127 -6.74 -5.54 -17.45
CA THR A 127 -6.32 -4.26 -16.90
C THR A 127 -7.58 -3.52 -16.43
N LEU A 128 -7.60 -3.13 -15.17
CA LEU A 128 -8.64 -2.32 -14.55
C LEU A 128 -8.11 -0.90 -14.40
N VAL A 129 -8.80 0.06 -14.97
CA VAL A 129 -8.37 1.46 -14.93
C VAL A 129 -9.07 2.16 -13.78
N ASP A 130 -8.29 2.85 -12.94
CA ASP A 130 -8.79 3.64 -11.83
C ASP A 130 -8.52 5.13 -12.11
N PHE A 131 -9.29 5.67 -13.05
CA PHE A 131 -9.09 7.02 -13.55
C PHE A 131 -9.16 8.08 -12.45
N GLY A 132 -8.14 8.92 -12.44
CA GLY A 132 -8.09 10.06 -11.52
C GLY A 132 -7.52 9.73 -10.15
N HIS A 133 -7.05 8.48 -9.91
CA HIS A 133 -6.53 8.06 -8.62
C HIS A 133 -5.17 7.35 -8.75
N TYR A 134 -4.37 7.44 -7.68
CA TYR A 134 -3.12 6.69 -7.53
C TYR A 134 -3.39 5.42 -6.71
N PRO A 135 -3.59 4.23 -7.35
CA PRO A 135 -3.89 2.99 -6.66
C PRO A 135 -2.69 2.51 -5.84
N PHE A 136 -2.91 2.19 -4.56
CA PHE A 136 -1.84 1.76 -3.66
C PHE A 136 -2.05 0.33 -3.14
N GLY A 137 -2.92 0.11 -2.15
CA GLY A 137 -3.23 -1.22 -1.64
C GLY A 137 -4.44 -1.86 -2.32
N CYS A 138 -4.56 -3.18 -2.27
CA CYS A 138 -5.76 -3.87 -2.74
C CYS A 138 -6.17 -5.05 -1.87
N ALA A 139 -7.45 -5.42 -1.96
CA ALA A 139 -8.01 -6.63 -1.37
C ALA A 139 -9.11 -7.23 -2.23
N VAL A 140 -9.28 -8.54 -2.19
CA VAL A 140 -10.38 -9.23 -2.87
C VAL A 140 -11.34 -9.83 -1.84
N ASP A 141 -12.63 -9.55 -1.95
CA ASP A 141 -13.66 -10.24 -1.19
C ASP A 141 -13.76 -11.70 -1.68
N PRO A 142 -13.45 -12.69 -0.83
CA PRO A 142 -13.48 -14.08 -1.25
C PRO A 142 -14.88 -14.58 -1.62
N GLY A 143 -15.94 -13.95 -1.11
CA GLY A 143 -17.32 -14.33 -1.36
C GLY A 143 -17.89 -13.79 -2.68
N THR A 144 -17.66 -12.51 -2.97
CA THR A 144 -18.21 -11.82 -4.15
C THR A 144 -17.19 -11.63 -5.27
N LYS A 145 -15.91 -11.79 -4.99
CA LYS A 145 -14.78 -11.44 -5.87
C LYS A 145 -14.70 -9.95 -6.19
N ASN A 146 -15.32 -9.09 -5.38
CA ASN A 146 -15.13 -7.65 -5.49
C ASN A 146 -13.68 -7.33 -5.19
N LEU A 147 -13.06 -6.50 -6.04
CA LEU A 147 -11.73 -5.97 -5.81
C LEU A 147 -11.87 -4.57 -5.23
N ALA A 148 -11.35 -4.37 -4.03
CA ALA A 148 -11.16 -3.06 -3.45
C ALA A 148 -9.74 -2.57 -3.71
N VAL A 149 -9.61 -1.28 -3.99
CA VAL A 149 -8.33 -0.59 -4.20
C VAL A 149 -8.33 0.65 -3.32
N ALA A 150 -7.37 0.72 -2.41
CA ALA A 150 -7.11 1.92 -1.61
C ALA A 150 -6.25 2.87 -2.46
N ASN A 151 -6.75 4.07 -2.71
CA ASN A 151 -6.12 5.07 -3.53
C ASN A 151 -5.44 6.11 -2.65
N TYR A 152 -4.13 6.23 -2.79
CA TYR A 152 -3.35 7.16 -1.99
C TYR A 152 -3.82 8.61 -2.14
N ALA A 153 -4.05 9.05 -3.37
CA ALA A 153 -4.47 10.41 -3.69
C ALA A 153 -5.23 10.44 -5.01
N SER A 154 -5.94 11.54 -5.26
CA SER A 154 -6.42 11.85 -6.61
C SER A 154 -5.30 12.46 -7.46
N THR A 155 -5.38 12.29 -8.78
CA THR A 155 -4.43 12.90 -9.73
C THR A 155 -4.63 14.41 -9.86
N LEU A 156 -5.77 14.94 -9.40
CA LEU A 156 -6.09 16.37 -9.40
C LEU A 156 -5.41 17.05 -8.20
N SER A 157 -4.25 17.61 -8.42
CA SER A 157 -3.50 18.40 -7.43
C SER A 157 -3.09 17.61 -6.17
N PHE A 158 -2.88 16.31 -6.27
CA PHE A 158 -2.68 15.46 -5.10
C PHE A 158 -3.76 15.69 -4.03
N GLY A 159 -5.02 15.79 -4.48
CA GLY A 159 -6.18 15.89 -3.60
C GLY A 159 -6.42 14.60 -2.82
N PRO A 160 -7.52 14.56 -2.03
CA PRO A 160 -7.81 13.38 -1.22
C PRO A 160 -7.87 12.10 -2.05
N GLY A 161 -7.46 11.00 -1.40
CA GLY A 161 -7.61 9.67 -1.95
C GLY A 161 -9.05 9.16 -1.86
N SER A 162 -9.23 7.89 -2.20
CA SER A 162 -10.54 7.22 -2.19
C SER A 162 -10.38 5.71 -2.00
N VAL A 163 -11.49 5.01 -1.90
CA VAL A 163 -11.53 3.56 -2.07
C VAL A 163 -12.35 3.22 -3.30
N SER A 164 -11.75 2.58 -4.28
CA SER A 164 -12.42 2.10 -5.49
C SER A 164 -12.81 0.64 -5.33
N VAL A 165 -14.08 0.28 -5.60
CA VAL A 165 -14.56 -1.10 -5.57
C VAL A 165 -15.03 -1.52 -6.96
N PHE A 166 -14.30 -2.46 -7.56
CA PHE A 166 -14.64 -3.11 -8.83
C PHE A 166 -15.52 -4.34 -8.55
N VAL A 167 -16.78 -4.29 -8.92
CA VAL A 167 -17.75 -5.38 -8.66
C VAL A 167 -17.36 -6.63 -9.43
N GLY A 168 -17.14 -7.74 -8.72
CA GLY A 168 -16.65 -8.99 -9.30
C GLY A 168 -15.25 -8.87 -9.94
N GLY A 169 -14.46 -7.86 -9.53
CA GLY A 169 -13.12 -7.59 -10.07
C GLY A 169 -13.10 -7.20 -11.54
N LYS A 170 -14.09 -6.44 -12.02
CA LYS A 170 -14.23 -6.05 -13.43
C LYS A 170 -15.02 -4.75 -13.60
N GLY A 171 -14.92 -4.16 -14.82
CA GLY A 171 -15.68 -2.96 -15.21
C GLY A 171 -15.13 -1.69 -14.57
N GLU A 172 -15.98 -0.68 -14.46
CA GLU A 172 -15.68 0.58 -13.79
C GLU A 172 -15.91 0.45 -12.28
N PRO A 173 -15.10 1.10 -11.44
CA PRO A 173 -15.27 1.02 -10.00
C PRO A 173 -16.36 1.97 -9.48
N HIS A 174 -16.89 1.63 -8.31
CA HIS A 174 -17.57 2.58 -7.44
C HIS A 174 -16.54 3.20 -6.50
N SER A 175 -16.47 4.52 -6.44
CA SER A 175 -15.54 5.24 -5.56
C SER A 175 -16.24 5.66 -4.27
N TYR A 176 -15.53 5.53 -3.15
CA TYR A 176 -15.98 5.90 -1.81
C TYR A 176 -14.94 6.80 -1.16
N GLU A 177 -15.40 7.87 -0.55
CA GLU A 177 -14.55 8.88 0.10
C GLU A 177 -15.12 9.22 1.48
N ASP A 178 -14.25 9.61 2.41
CA ASP A 178 -14.60 10.20 3.69
C ASP A 178 -13.73 11.43 3.93
N GLN A 179 -14.34 12.52 4.40
CA GLN A 179 -13.69 13.81 4.55
C GLN A 179 -12.60 13.85 5.64
N THR A 180 -12.55 12.84 6.50
CA THR A 180 -11.50 12.74 7.53
C THR A 180 -10.21 12.13 6.98
N PHE A 181 -10.27 11.48 5.81
CA PHE A 181 -9.10 10.92 5.14
C PHE A 181 -8.53 11.89 4.12
N ASN A 182 -7.21 12.04 4.13
CA ASN A 182 -6.45 12.63 3.04
C ASN A 182 -5.89 11.55 2.10
N ALA A 183 -5.40 10.47 2.65
CA ALA A 183 -4.80 9.37 1.91
C ALA A 183 -5.34 8.03 2.40
N TYR A 184 -5.51 7.07 1.47
CA TYR A 184 -5.86 5.69 1.79
C TYR A 184 -4.69 4.79 1.36
N PHE A 185 -4.30 3.84 2.22
CA PHE A 185 -3.11 3.02 1.96
C PHE A 185 -3.45 1.56 1.72
N PHE A 186 -4.04 0.87 2.69
CA PHE A 186 -4.34 -0.54 2.58
C PHE A 186 -5.78 -0.84 2.94
N CYS A 187 -6.26 -1.98 2.49
CA CYS A 187 -7.61 -2.43 2.79
C CYS A 187 -7.67 -3.95 2.92
N GLY A 188 -8.74 -4.44 3.56
CA GLY A 188 -9.00 -5.87 3.74
C GLY A 188 -10.48 -6.15 3.92
N TYR A 189 -10.98 -7.23 3.34
CA TYR A 189 -12.34 -7.72 3.58
C TYR A 189 -12.37 -8.70 4.74
N ASP A 190 -13.42 -8.63 5.56
CA ASP A 190 -13.74 -9.67 6.54
C ASP A 190 -14.51 -10.84 5.91
N SER A 191 -14.82 -11.86 6.70
CA SER A 191 -15.58 -13.02 6.24
C SER A 191 -17.06 -12.74 5.91
N GLN A 192 -17.57 -11.57 6.28
CA GLN A 192 -18.95 -11.15 6.00
C GLN A 192 -19.04 -10.28 4.73
N GLY A 193 -17.90 -9.86 4.20
CA GLY A 193 -17.79 -8.98 3.05
C GLY A 193 -17.83 -7.50 3.40
N ASN A 194 -17.57 -7.12 4.67
CA ASN A 194 -17.30 -5.74 5.05
C ASN A 194 -15.86 -5.41 4.66
N LEU A 195 -15.67 -4.22 4.10
CA LEU A 195 -14.35 -3.72 3.70
C LEU A 195 -13.83 -2.76 4.77
N PHE A 196 -12.63 -3.03 5.24
CA PHE A 196 -11.91 -2.15 6.15
C PHE A 196 -10.75 -1.49 5.44
N VAL A 197 -10.49 -0.22 5.76
CA VAL A 197 -9.43 0.56 5.12
C VAL A 197 -8.73 1.43 6.14
N ASP A 198 -7.43 1.54 5.99
CA ASP A 198 -6.62 2.51 6.72
C ASP A 198 -6.14 3.66 5.83
N GLY A 199 -5.67 4.70 6.47
CA GLY A 199 -5.18 5.88 5.80
C GLY A 199 -4.66 6.92 6.77
N ALA A 200 -4.53 8.15 6.30
CA ALA A 200 -4.08 9.28 7.09
C ALA A 200 -5.01 10.49 6.91
N ASP A 201 -5.12 11.31 7.95
CA ASP A 201 -5.88 12.54 7.93
C ASP A 201 -5.14 13.71 7.29
N TYR A 202 -5.85 14.84 7.17
CA TYR A 202 -5.29 16.10 6.74
C TYR A 202 -4.44 16.76 7.83
N GLY A 203 -3.20 17.07 7.50
CA GLY A 203 -2.35 17.98 8.26
C GLY A 203 -1.61 17.38 9.44
N SER A 204 -2.16 16.43 10.19
CA SER A 204 -1.49 15.78 11.31
C SER A 204 -0.89 14.42 10.95
N TYR A 205 -1.38 13.83 9.85
CA TYR A 205 -1.00 12.50 9.38
C TYR A 205 -1.26 11.38 10.39
N HIS A 206 -2.25 11.58 11.26
CA HIS A 206 -2.71 10.52 12.14
C HIS A 206 -3.40 9.44 11.34
N THR A 207 -3.15 8.21 11.71
CA THR A 207 -3.81 7.07 11.10
C THR A 207 -5.30 7.13 11.32
N GLN A 208 -6.06 7.04 10.22
CA GLN A 208 -7.49 6.89 10.18
C GLN A 208 -7.84 5.45 9.84
N PHE A 209 -8.98 4.98 10.32
CA PHE A 209 -9.49 3.65 10.04
C PHE A 209 -11.00 3.70 9.82
N ALA A 210 -11.49 3.06 8.77
CA ALA A 210 -12.91 3.07 8.43
C ALA A 210 -13.39 1.73 7.90
N GLU A 211 -14.72 1.54 7.95
CA GLU A 211 -15.44 0.40 7.41
C GLU A 211 -16.40 0.87 6.31
N LEU A 212 -16.39 0.19 5.19
CA LEU A 212 -17.51 0.15 4.24
C LEU A 212 -18.27 -1.15 4.51
N ALA A 213 -19.33 -1.08 5.29
CA ALA A 213 -20.16 -2.23 5.58
C ALA A 213 -20.75 -2.80 4.28
N LYS A 214 -20.92 -4.11 4.21
CA LYS A 214 -21.50 -4.79 3.05
C LYS A 214 -22.82 -4.14 2.64
N ASN A 215 -22.93 -3.79 1.37
CA ASN A 215 -24.07 -3.08 0.77
C ASN A 215 -24.26 -1.63 1.26
N SER A 216 -23.33 -1.07 2.03
CA SER A 216 -23.31 0.36 2.35
C SER A 216 -22.84 1.19 1.15
N SER A 217 -23.26 2.44 1.11
CA SER A 217 -22.75 3.45 0.17
C SER A 217 -21.84 4.47 0.84
N THR A 218 -21.55 4.32 2.13
CA THR A 218 -20.77 5.28 2.91
C THR A 218 -19.75 4.57 3.79
N LEU A 219 -18.56 5.14 3.87
CA LEU A 219 -17.55 4.77 4.85
C LEU A 219 -17.98 5.23 6.24
N THR A 220 -17.72 4.42 7.25
CA THR A 220 -17.96 4.74 8.66
C THR A 220 -16.62 4.72 9.38
N ASN A 221 -16.24 5.83 10.00
CA ASN A 221 -15.01 5.92 10.79
C ASN A 221 -15.04 5.01 12.00
N ILE A 222 -13.95 4.31 12.23
CA ILE A 222 -13.75 3.37 13.35
C ILE A 222 -12.72 3.95 14.31
N THR A 223 -13.10 4.08 15.57
CA THR A 223 -12.17 4.42 16.65
C THR A 223 -11.49 3.16 17.16
N LEU A 224 -10.19 3.05 17.00
CA LEU A 224 -9.40 1.94 17.54
C LEU A 224 -8.96 2.25 18.97
N ASN A 225 -8.96 1.24 19.85
CA ASN A 225 -8.46 1.37 21.23
C ASN A 225 -6.94 1.24 21.34
N GLN A 226 -6.24 1.15 20.20
CA GLN A 226 -4.79 1.22 20.07
C GLN A 226 -4.45 2.33 19.08
N THR A 227 -3.43 3.12 19.40
CA THR A 227 -2.89 4.09 18.45
C THR A 227 -2.08 3.36 17.39
N ILE A 228 -2.38 3.60 16.14
CA ILE A 228 -1.56 3.19 15.00
C ILE A 228 -0.74 4.42 14.61
N GLY A 229 0.57 4.34 14.84
CA GLY A 229 1.49 5.46 14.58
C GLY A 229 1.73 5.71 13.10
N TYR A 230 1.69 4.66 12.28
CA TYR A 230 1.84 4.75 10.84
C TYR A 230 1.08 3.59 10.16
N PRO A 231 0.18 3.86 9.19
CA PRO A 231 -0.63 2.82 8.57
C PRO A 231 0.24 1.77 7.87
N GLY A 232 -0.22 0.55 7.80
CA GLY A 232 0.42 -0.58 7.14
C GLY A 232 -0.62 -1.59 6.68
N GLY A 233 -0.22 -2.78 6.28
CA GLY A 233 -1.13 -3.78 5.75
C GLY A 233 -2.39 -4.03 6.59
N VAL A 234 -3.51 -4.32 5.93
CA VAL A 234 -4.80 -4.67 6.53
C VAL A 234 -5.27 -5.99 5.94
N GLN A 235 -5.52 -7.00 6.79
CA GLN A 235 -5.98 -8.32 6.33
C GLN A 235 -6.81 -9.04 7.39
N TRP A 236 -7.86 -9.75 6.95
CA TRP A 236 -8.61 -10.67 7.80
C TRP A 236 -7.80 -11.94 8.09
N ASP A 237 -7.63 -12.30 9.37
CA ASP A 237 -6.83 -13.47 9.79
C ASP A 237 -7.67 -14.74 9.99
N GLY A 238 -8.93 -14.70 9.56
CA GLY A 238 -9.89 -15.78 9.78
C GLY A 238 -10.76 -15.59 11.03
N LYS A 239 -10.41 -14.64 11.91
CA LYS A 239 -11.14 -14.34 13.14
C LYS A 239 -11.18 -12.85 13.48
N TYR A 240 -10.12 -12.12 13.21
CA TYR A 240 -9.95 -10.71 13.53
C TYR A 240 -9.38 -9.97 12.33
N MET A 241 -9.59 -8.66 12.27
CA MET A 241 -8.89 -7.83 11.32
C MET A 241 -7.50 -7.51 11.84
N ALA A 242 -6.49 -7.95 11.13
CA ALA A 242 -5.09 -7.63 11.38
C ALA A 242 -4.79 -6.28 10.73
N VAL A 243 -4.28 -5.34 11.54
CA VAL A 243 -3.91 -3.98 11.12
C VAL A 243 -2.49 -3.70 11.58
N GLN A 244 -1.61 -3.37 10.67
CA GLN A 244 -0.21 -3.09 10.99
C GLN A 244 -0.02 -1.64 11.42
N ASP A 245 0.74 -1.46 12.48
CA ASP A 245 1.45 -0.23 12.78
C ASP A 245 2.90 -0.38 12.27
N ALA A 246 3.18 0.21 11.13
CA ALA A 246 4.50 0.13 10.52
C ALA A 246 5.58 0.85 11.34
N TYR A 247 5.19 1.86 12.14
CA TYR A 247 6.13 2.58 13.01
C TYR A 247 6.64 1.74 14.18
N THR A 248 5.75 0.95 14.81
CA THR A 248 6.10 0.09 15.96
C THR A 248 6.39 -1.35 15.56
N HIS A 249 6.34 -1.68 14.25
CA HIS A 249 6.51 -3.04 13.71
C HIS A 249 5.58 -4.04 14.39
N THR A 250 4.32 -3.62 14.61
CA THR A 250 3.31 -4.39 15.34
C THR A 250 2.08 -4.59 14.48
N ILE A 251 1.59 -5.82 14.39
CA ILE A 251 0.30 -6.14 13.80
C ILE A 251 -0.70 -6.35 14.92
N TYR A 252 -1.64 -5.41 15.09
CA TYR A 252 -2.75 -5.53 16.02
C TYR A 252 -3.87 -6.35 15.38
N ARG A 253 -4.62 -7.08 16.22
CA ARG A 253 -5.76 -7.90 15.80
C ARG A 253 -7.03 -7.31 16.42
N PHE A 254 -7.92 -6.77 15.61
CA PHE A 254 -9.10 -6.05 16.09
C PHE A 254 -10.39 -6.85 15.89
N SER A 255 -11.26 -6.78 16.91
CA SER A 255 -12.68 -7.10 16.82
C SER A 255 -13.47 -5.80 16.78
N PHE A 256 -14.53 -5.73 16.00
CA PHE A 256 -15.34 -4.52 15.82
C PHE A 256 -16.74 -4.67 16.40
N SER A 257 -17.25 -3.55 16.95
CA SER A 257 -18.63 -3.41 17.39
C SER A 257 -19.10 -1.98 17.14
N GLY A 258 -19.98 -1.79 16.17
CA GLY A 258 -20.34 -0.47 15.65
C GLY A 258 -19.09 0.26 15.16
N SER A 259 -18.92 1.52 15.55
CA SER A 259 -17.79 2.36 15.18
C SER A 259 -16.56 2.20 16.10
N SER A 260 -16.42 1.08 16.80
CA SER A 260 -15.31 0.86 17.75
C SER A 260 -14.56 -0.43 17.45
N GLY A 261 -13.22 -0.33 17.40
CA GLY A 261 -12.31 -1.46 17.28
C GLY A 261 -11.56 -1.73 18.59
N THR A 262 -11.66 -2.97 19.09
CA THR A 262 -10.97 -3.41 20.28
C THR A 262 -9.88 -4.40 19.93
N SER A 263 -8.64 -4.11 20.34
CA SER A 263 -7.51 -5.00 20.14
C SER A 263 -7.67 -6.29 20.96
N MET A 264 -7.58 -7.41 20.30
CA MET A 264 -7.67 -8.76 20.84
C MET A 264 -6.29 -9.43 20.94
N GLY A 265 -5.23 -8.70 20.62
CA GLY A 265 -3.86 -9.14 20.69
C GLY A 265 -2.97 -8.39 19.69
N ALA A 266 -1.67 -8.61 19.85
CA ALA A 266 -0.65 -7.98 19.01
C ALA A 266 0.43 -9.00 18.63
N VAL A 267 0.97 -8.82 17.44
CA VAL A 267 2.07 -9.63 16.88
C VAL A 267 3.24 -8.67 16.62
N HIS A 268 4.29 -8.77 17.43
CA HIS A 268 5.47 -7.94 17.29
C HIS A 268 6.45 -8.55 16.28
N ILE A 269 6.76 -7.80 15.23
CA ILE A 269 7.69 -8.18 14.17
C ILE A 269 9.08 -7.69 14.55
N LYS A 270 9.98 -8.59 14.93
CA LYS A 270 11.36 -8.24 15.27
C LYS A 270 12.27 -8.39 14.05
N GLY A 271 13.25 -7.48 13.94
CA GLY A 271 14.25 -7.49 12.86
C GLY A 271 13.84 -6.67 11.64
N ASP A 272 12.64 -6.09 11.62
CA ASP A 272 12.29 -5.02 10.71
C ASP A 272 12.65 -3.68 11.34
N GLU A 273 13.48 -2.89 10.66
CA GLU A 273 13.92 -1.56 11.08
C GLU A 273 13.62 -0.51 10.00
N SER A 274 12.89 -0.91 8.94
CA SER A 274 12.62 -0.03 7.79
C SER A 274 11.75 1.16 8.15
N GLY A 275 10.72 0.95 8.98
CA GLY A 275 9.71 1.97 9.33
C GLY A 275 8.94 2.47 8.11
N LEU A 276 8.84 1.66 7.05
CA LEU A 276 8.17 2.01 5.80
C LEU A 276 6.84 1.28 5.66
N LEU A 277 5.97 1.86 4.83
CA LEU A 277 4.71 1.25 4.40
C LEU A 277 5.01 -0.04 3.64
N ALA A 278 4.55 -1.15 4.18
CA ALA A 278 4.64 -2.43 3.52
C ALA A 278 3.36 -3.23 3.76
N GLN A 279 2.91 -3.93 2.73
CA GLN A 279 1.78 -4.84 2.84
C GLN A 279 2.29 -6.22 3.28
N PHE A 280 1.69 -6.77 4.32
CA PHE A 280 1.91 -8.15 4.74
C PHE A 280 0.88 -9.09 4.13
N TRP A 281 1.18 -10.40 4.20
CA TRP A 281 0.24 -11.46 3.91
C TRP A 281 0.23 -12.49 5.03
N ILE A 282 -0.97 -12.82 5.52
CA ILE A 282 -1.17 -13.88 6.51
C ILE A 282 -1.62 -15.15 5.78
N ASP A 283 -0.88 -16.23 5.98
CA ASP A 283 -1.24 -17.58 5.57
C ASP A 283 -1.20 -18.52 6.79
N GLY A 284 -2.35 -18.85 7.31
CA GLY A 284 -2.51 -19.71 8.47
C GLY A 284 -1.75 -19.23 9.71
N LYS A 285 -0.61 -19.87 10.00
CA LYS A 285 0.24 -19.55 11.17
C LYS A 285 1.47 -18.74 10.82
N THR A 286 1.55 -18.21 9.63
CA THR A 286 2.68 -17.44 9.12
C THR A 286 2.20 -16.08 8.65
N VAL A 287 2.94 -15.02 8.98
CA VAL A 287 2.84 -13.73 8.33
C VAL A 287 4.11 -13.50 7.52
N VAL A 288 3.92 -13.10 6.27
CA VAL A 288 5.00 -12.76 5.32
C VAL A 288 4.93 -11.27 5.07
N LEU A 289 6.07 -10.59 5.14
CA LEU A 289 6.12 -9.18 4.76
C LEU A 289 7.51 -8.79 4.22
N PRO A 290 7.57 -7.75 3.38
CA PRO A 290 8.80 -7.09 3.03
C PRO A 290 9.36 -6.39 4.28
N TYR A 291 10.68 -6.44 4.47
CA TYR A 291 11.33 -5.82 5.61
C TYR A 291 12.72 -5.32 5.27
N GLY A 292 13.26 -4.48 6.16
CA GLY A 292 14.62 -3.98 6.07
C GLY A 292 15.32 -3.98 7.43
N THR A 293 16.63 -4.19 7.39
CA THR A 293 17.50 -4.13 8.57
C THR A 293 18.11 -2.76 8.79
N GLN A 294 17.70 -1.78 8.00
CA GLN A 294 18.12 -0.38 8.08
C GLN A 294 16.93 0.53 7.80
N ALA A 295 16.92 1.69 8.44
CA ALA A 295 15.88 2.68 8.21
C ALA A 295 15.74 3.03 6.72
N ARG A 296 14.51 3.00 6.21
CA ARG A 296 14.13 3.33 4.83
C ARG A 296 14.75 2.45 3.75
N ALA A 297 15.08 1.21 4.06
CA ALA A 297 15.58 0.26 3.09
C ALA A 297 14.85 -1.08 3.24
N VAL A 298 14.02 -1.45 2.26
CA VAL A 298 13.24 -2.69 2.24
C VAL A 298 13.70 -3.53 1.06
N HIS A 299 14.54 -4.53 1.35
CA HIS A 299 15.17 -5.38 0.33
C HIS A 299 15.02 -6.87 0.58
N SER A 300 14.32 -7.24 1.65
CA SER A 300 14.18 -8.63 2.05
C SER A 300 12.73 -8.98 2.30
N VAL A 301 12.43 -10.26 2.21
CA VAL A 301 11.14 -10.83 2.61
C VAL A 301 11.37 -11.76 3.78
N GLY A 302 10.58 -11.62 4.82
CA GLY A 302 10.66 -12.43 6.02
C GLY A 302 9.34 -13.14 6.31
N PHE A 303 9.45 -14.21 7.11
CA PHE A 303 8.35 -15.07 7.52
C PHE A 303 8.35 -15.15 9.05
N TRP A 304 7.31 -14.68 9.68
CA TRP A 304 7.19 -14.69 11.14
C TRP A 304 6.08 -15.63 11.60
N PRO A 305 6.23 -16.25 12.79
CA PRO A 305 5.15 -17.00 13.39
C PRO A 305 3.96 -16.09 13.73
N TYR A 306 2.87 -16.21 13.02
CA TYR A 306 1.59 -15.56 13.33
C TYR A 306 0.89 -16.42 14.36
N THR A 307 0.46 -15.94 15.41
CA THR A 307 0.19 -14.84 16.24
C THR A 307 1.26 -14.57 17.33
N LYS A 308 2.38 -15.32 17.30
CA LYS A 308 3.42 -15.25 18.34
C LYS A 308 4.36 -14.06 18.13
N GLY A 309 4.64 -13.70 16.87
CA GLY A 309 5.65 -12.70 16.56
C GLY A 309 7.07 -13.15 16.91
N GLY A 310 7.90 -12.16 17.24
CA GLY A 310 9.31 -12.39 17.57
C GLY A 310 10.21 -12.28 16.36
N ASN A 311 11.25 -13.11 16.28
CA ASN A 311 12.16 -13.16 15.14
C ASN A 311 11.53 -13.93 13.97
N HIS A 312 11.90 -13.58 12.74
CA HIS A 312 11.52 -14.38 11.57
C HIS A 312 12.06 -15.79 11.66
N SER A 313 11.27 -16.76 11.20
CA SER A 313 11.67 -18.17 11.08
C SER A 313 12.47 -18.44 9.82
N GLN A 314 12.25 -17.64 8.79
CA GLN A 314 12.91 -17.68 7.48
C GLN A 314 12.94 -16.28 6.90
N SER A 315 13.95 -15.98 6.11
CA SER A 315 14.02 -14.78 5.29
C SER A 315 14.94 -14.96 4.09
N PHE A 316 14.76 -14.12 3.08
CA PHE A 316 15.68 -14.03 1.95
C PHE A 316 15.74 -12.59 1.43
N THR A 317 16.88 -12.22 0.88
CA THR A 317 17.07 -10.93 0.23
C THR A 317 16.66 -11.04 -1.23
N VAL A 318 15.85 -10.09 -1.69
CA VAL A 318 15.46 -9.97 -3.10
C VAL A 318 16.59 -9.29 -3.86
N ALA A 319 17.20 -10.01 -4.78
CA ALA A 319 18.31 -9.49 -5.56
C ALA A 319 17.88 -8.29 -6.40
N HIS A 320 18.64 -7.20 -6.35
CA HIS A 320 18.38 -5.95 -7.07
C HIS A 320 17.13 -5.18 -6.62
N ALA A 321 16.51 -5.54 -5.49
CA ALA A 321 15.42 -4.76 -4.94
C ALA A 321 15.86 -3.33 -4.64
N THR A 322 15.04 -2.38 -5.01
CA THR A 322 15.22 -0.96 -4.65
C THR A 322 14.33 -0.58 -3.49
N GLU A 323 13.08 -1.02 -3.52
CA GLU A 323 12.10 -0.77 -2.46
C GLU A 323 10.90 -1.72 -2.58
N LEU A 324 10.90 -2.78 -1.79
CA LEU A 324 9.78 -3.72 -1.75
C LEU A 324 8.58 -3.10 -1.04
N VAL A 325 7.37 -3.25 -1.59
CA VAL A 325 6.16 -2.60 -1.09
C VAL A 325 5.12 -3.63 -0.63
N GLY A 326 4.79 -4.60 -1.45
CA GLY A 326 3.70 -5.52 -1.20
C GLY A 326 4.08 -6.98 -1.41
N VAL A 327 3.36 -7.84 -0.72
CA VAL A 327 3.40 -9.29 -0.93
C VAL A 327 2.00 -9.88 -0.97
N THR A 328 1.84 -10.95 -1.74
CA THR A 328 0.64 -11.81 -1.71
C THR A 328 1.00 -13.24 -2.03
N VAL A 329 0.30 -14.18 -1.41
CA VAL A 329 0.42 -15.61 -1.75
C VAL A 329 -0.71 -16.01 -2.68
N SER A 330 -0.36 -16.65 -3.77
CA SER A 330 -1.29 -17.26 -4.72
C SER A 330 -1.17 -18.77 -4.62
N LEU A 331 -2.26 -19.44 -4.25
CA LEU A 331 -2.28 -20.88 -4.09
C LEU A 331 -2.56 -21.60 -5.41
N ALA A 332 -1.82 -22.66 -5.68
CA ALA A 332 -2.06 -23.54 -6.81
C ALA A 332 -3.40 -24.26 -6.64
N LYS A 333 -4.18 -24.37 -7.71
CA LYS A 333 -5.38 -25.21 -7.71
C LYS A 333 -4.95 -26.69 -7.70
N LYS A 334 -5.33 -27.40 -6.66
CA LYS A 334 -5.13 -28.85 -6.53
C LYS A 334 -6.17 -29.62 -7.33
#